data_2283b4cea0d699cbff42c7112a2c9474
#
_entry.id   2283b4cea0d699cbff42c7112a2c9474
#
_cell.length_a   1.000
_cell.length_b   1.000
_cell.length_c   1.000
_cell.angle_alpha   90.00
_cell.angle_beta   90.00
_cell.angle_gamma   90.00
#
_symmetry.space_group_name_H-M   'P 1'
#
loop_
_entity.id
_entity.type
_entity.pdbx_description
1 polymer ?
#
loop_
_entity_poly.entity_id
_entity_poly.type
_entity_poly.pdbx_seq_one_letter_code
_entity_poly.pdbx_strand_id
1 'polypeptide(L)'
;VDHEVRVVLGVPVYRDDKVIGVLGGSCNVTALSHMLFDDLFGGTGDSVLVTSGGTVIAFDSGSASDTEITYGTNLFEYYGEKNLRGKHTLKDVRTDFLKGNSGIVRLSLKERKKADHYLAYRSLGYNDWMICYTVPVKSAQQAYDFIPGYELIFMGCFCIMVLVLLFYIVA
;
A
#
# COMPACT_ATOMS: atom_id res chain seq x y z
N VAL A 1 -31.59 0.09 -7.03
CA VAL A 1 -31.27 1.28 -6.24
C VAL A 1 -29.77 1.23 -6.01
N ASP A 2 -29.03 2.11 -6.67
CA ASP A 2 -27.59 2.26 -6.45
C ASP A 2 -27.38 2.72 -5.01
N HIS A 3 -26.87 1.84 -4.17
CA HIS A 3 -26.45 2.19 -2.81
C HIS A 3 -25.09 2.89 -2.88
N GLU A 4 -25.12 4.18 -3.16
CA GLU A 4 -23.92 5.00 -3.16
C GLU A 4 -23.39 5.16 -1.73
N VAL A 5 -22.21 4.64 -1.45
CA VAL A 5 -21.56 4.80 -0.14
C VAL A 5 -20.89 6.16 -0.10
N ARG A 6 -21.12 6.93 0.95
CA ARG A 6 -20.60 8.29 1.12
C ARG A 6 -19.88 8.42 2.46
N VAL A 7 -18.73 9.10 2.46
CA VAL A 7 -18.06 9.55 3.68
C VAL A 7 -18.59 10.93 4.01
N VAL A 8 -19.03 11.12 5.24
CA VAL A 8 -19.44 12.42 5.77
C VAL A 8 -18.38 12.93 6.72
N LEU A 9 -17.88 14.13 6.47
CA LEU A 9 -16.89 14.80 7.27
C LEU A 9 -17.54 16.01 7.94
N GLY A 10 -17.28 16.22 9.23
CA GLY A 10 -17.76 17.36 9.98
C GLY A 10 -16.62 18.04 10.74
N VAL A 11 -16.51 19.36 10.59
CA VAL A 11 -15.53 20.17 11.31
C VAL A 11 -16.29 21.13 12.24
N PRO A 12 -16.04 21.11 13.56
CA PRO A 12 -16.70 22.03 14.48
C PRO A 12 -16.28 23.48 14.21
N VAL A 13 -17.24 24.37 14.20
CA VAL A 13 -17.02 25.83 14.10
C VAL A 13 -17.08 26.43 15.50
N TYR A 14 -16.02 27.15 15.87
CA TYR A 14 -15.90 27.76 17.20
C TYR A 14 -16.11 29.27 17.15
N ARG A 15 -16.71 29.81 18.21
CA ARG A 15 -16.73 31.23 18.55
C ARG A 15 -16.54 31.34 20.06
N ASP A 16 -15.57 32.14 20.51
CA ASP A 16 -15.22 32.33 21.91
C ASP A 16 -15.06 30.98 22.68
N ASP A 17 -14.28 30.04 22.08
CA ASP A 17 -14.02 28.68 22.56
C ASP A 17 -15.28 27.79 22.71
N LYS A 18 -16.41 28.21 22.17
CA LYS A 18 -17.65 27.41 22.15
C LYS A 18 -17.95 26.97 20.74
N VAL A 19 -18.32 25.69 20.62
CA VAL A 19 -18.84 25.16 19.35
C VAL A 19 -20.18 25.81 19.05
N ILE A 20 -20.25 26.57 17.94
CA ILE A 20 -21.48 27.23 17.49
C ILE A 20 -22.16 26.54 16.33
N GLY A 21 -21.49 25.53 15.75
CA GLY A 21 -22.03 24.79 14.63
C GLY A 21 -21.02 23.75 14.11
N VAL A 22 -21.41 23.03 13.08
CA VAL A 22 -20.56 22.08 12.37
C VAL A 22 -20.63 22.40 10.88
N LEU A 23 -19.46 22.59 10.26
CA LEU A 23 -19.35 22.62 8.81
C LEU A 23 -19.22 21.17 8.32
N GLY A 24 -20.23 20.70 7.57
CA GLY A 24 -20.25 19.33 7.04
C GLY A 24 -20.04 19.28 5.54
N GLY A 25 -19.38 18.23 5.09
CA GLY A 25 -19.24 17.88 3.69
C GLY A 25 -19.44 16.37 3.50
N SER A 26 -19.91 15.95 2.34
CA SER A 26 -19.96 14.53 1.99
C SER A 26 -19.24 14.29 0.68
N CYS A 27 -18.47 13.21 0.64
CA CYS A 27 -17.76 12.76 -0.55
C CYS A 27 -18.21 11.34 -0.90
N ASN A 28 -18.40 11.06 -2.18
CA ASN A 28 -18.58 9.71 -2.66
C ASN A 28 -17.29 8.92 -2.42
N VAL A 29 -17.41 7.70 -1.91
CA VAL A 29 -16.24 6.85 -1.59
C VAL A 29 -15.44 6.52 -2.85
N THR A 30 -16.09 6.31 -3.98
CA THR A 30 -15.40 6.08 -5.26
C THR A 30 -14.56 7.30 -5.65
N ALA A 31 -15.11 8.51 -5.52
CA ALA A 31 -14.34 9.73 -5.77
C ALA A 31 -13.17 9.89 -4.79
N LEU A 32 -13.37 9.53 -3.52
CA LEU A 32 -12.31 9.52 -2.52
C LEU A 32 -11.19 8.53 -2.91
N SER A 33 -11.56 7.33 -3.36
CA SER A 33 -10.59 6.33 -3.82
C SER A 33 -9.74 6.86 -4.96
N HIS A 34 -10.34 7.43 -5.99
CA HIS A 34 -9.60 8.04 -7.12
C HIS A 34 -8.70 9.21 -6.73
N MET A 35 -9.02 9.92 -5.65
CA MET A 35 -8.17 11.00 -5.14
C MET A 35 -6.99 10.51 -4.31
N LEU A 36 -7.16 9.39 -3.60
CA LEU A 36 -6.16 8.86 -2.66
C LEU A 36 -5.20 7.86 -3.32
N PHE A 37 -5.66 7.19 -4.36
CA PHE A 37 -4.93 6.08 -4.95
C PHE A 37 -4.52 6.41 -6.38
N ASP A 38 -3.21 6.33 -6.60
CA ASP A 38 -2.61 6.36 -7.93
C ASP A 38 -2.43 4.94 -8.46
N ASP A 39 -2.39 4.81 -9.78
CA ASP A 39 -2.14 3.54 -10.46
C ASP A 39 -0.65 3.13 -10.32
N LEU A 40 -0.27 2.76 -9.11
CA LEU A 40 1.07 2.31 -8.78
C LEU A 40 1.29 0.89 -9.33
N PHE A 41 2.51 0.61 -9.75
CA PHE A 41 2.93 -0.69 -10.31
C PHE A 41 2.09 -1.17 -11.51
N GLY A 42 1.61 -0.22 -12.35
CA GLY A 42 0.87 -0.54 -13.57
C GLY A 42 -0.46 -1.26 -13.33
N GLY A 43 -1.19 -0.89 -12.27
CA GLY A 43 -2.51 -1.45 -11.97
C GLY A 43 -2.49 -2.87 -11.41
N THR A 44 -1.34 -3.35 -10.94
CA THR A 44 -1.24 -4.70 -10.37
C THR A 44 -1.43 -4.74 -8.86
N GLY A 45 -1.52 -3.58 -8.21
CA GLY A 45 -1.70 -3.46 -6.77
C GLY A 45 -3.13 -3.07 -6.39
N ASP A 46 -3.49 -3.37 -5.14
CA ASP A 46 -4.73 -2.93 -4.52
C ASP A 46 -4.43 -1.89 -3.46
N SER A 47 -5.20 -0.83 -3.45
CA SER A 47 -5.12 0.23 -2.45
C SER A 47 -6.38 0.23 -1.60
N VAL A 48 -6.22 0.26 -0.29
CA VAL A 48 -7.33 0.17 0.65
C VAL A 48 -7.16 1.19 1.77
N LEU A 49 -8.21 1.95 2.05
CA LEU A 49 -8.32 2.79 3.23
C LEU A 49 -9.15 2.06 4.28
N VAL A 50 -8.61 1.90 5.45
CA VAL A 50 -9.26 1.16 6.55
C VAL A 50 -9.23 1.95 7.84
N THR A 51 -10.14 1.61 8.77
CA THR A 51 -10.04 2.07 10.16
C THR A 51 -8.90 1.36 10.89
N SER A 52 -8.49 1.83 12.05
CA SER A 52 -7.56 1.11 12.94
C SER A 52 -8.05 -0.29 13.34
N GLY A 53 -9.36 -0.53 13.31
CA GLY A 53 -9.98 -1.84 13.50
C GLY A 53 -9.93 -2.75 12.27
N GLY A 54 -9.43 -2.26 11.13
CA GLY A 54 -9.31 -3.01 9.87
C GLY A 54 -10.54 -2.98 8.97
N THR A 55 -11.58 -2.18 9.29
CA THR A 55 -12.78 -2.07 8.45
C THR A 55 -12.50 -1.22 7.21
N VAL A 56 -12.77 -1.74 6.02
CA VAL A 56 -12.58 -1.07 4.74
C VAL A 56 -13.57 0.08 4.56
N ILE A 57 -13.03 1.28 4.35
CA ILE A 57 -13.77 2.52 4.12
C ILE A 57 -13.80 2.87 2.63
N ALA A 58 -12.64 2.74 1.97
CA ALA A 58 -12.47 2.99 0.55
C ALA A 58 -11.47 2.00 -0.02
N PHE A 59 -11.60 1.66 -1.28
CA PHE A 59 -10.64 0.80 -1.96
C PHE A 59 -10.57 1.14 -3.44
N ASP A 60 -9.42 0.85 -4.02
CA ASP A 60 -9.21 0.83 -5.46
C ASP A 60 -8.48 -0.49 -5.79
N SER A 61 -9.13 -1.31 -6.58
CA SER A 61 -8.54 -2.56 -7.05
C SER A 61 -8.00 -2.33 -8.43
N GLY A 62 -6.70 -2.55 -8.59
CA GLY A 62 -6.06 -2.47 -9.90
C GLY A 62 -6.73 -3.40 -10.91
N SER A 63 -6.66 -3.05 -12.18
CA SER A 63 -7.32 -3.77 -13.29
C SER A 63 -6.92 -5.26 -13.40
N ALA A 64 -5.79 -5.64 -12.83
CA ALA A 64 -5.28 -7.00 -12.78
C ALA A 64 -5.45 -7.67 -11.41
N SER A 65 -6.18 -7.01 -10.49
CA SER A 65 -6.40 -7.55 -9.16
C SER A 65 -7.49 -8.63 -9.17
N ASP A 66 -7.21 -9.70 -8.44
CA ASP A 66 -8.19 -10.76 -8.16
C ASP A 66 -8.80 -10.61 -6.75
N THR A 67 -8.73 -9.43 -6.16
CA THR A 67 -9.12 -9.19 -4.78
C THR A 67 -10.63 -8.97 -4.67
N GLU A 68 -11.29 -9.69 -3.77
CA GLU A 68 -12.73 -9.55 -3.48
C GLU A 68 -12.97 -8.64 -2.25
N ILE A 69 -12.18 -7.60 -2.10
CA ILE A 69 -12.37 -6.63 -1.01
C ILE A 69 -13.52 -5.70 -1.38
N THR A 70 -14.44 -5.52 -0.45
CA THR A 70 -15.59 -4.62 -0.59
C THR A 70 -15.71 -3.70 0.63
N TYR A 71 -16.55 -2.68 0.54
CA TYR A 71 -16.82 -1.78 1.66
C TYR A 71 -17.35 -2.55 2.88
N GLY A 72 -16.85 -2.20 4.06
CA GLY A 72 -17.22 -2.84 5.31
C GLY A 72 -16.53 -4.18 5.59
N THR A 73 -15.80 -4.75 4.61
CA THR A 73 -14.98 -5.95 4.85
C THR A 73 -13.94 -5.65 5.93
N ASN A 74 -13.70 -6.60 6.83
CA ASN A 74 -12.59 -6.50 7.77
C ASN A 74 -11.32 -7.10 7.14
N LEU A 75 -10.30 -6.26 6.96
CA LEU A 75 -9.04 -6.63 6.30
C LEU A 75 -8.31 -7.76 7.05
N PHE A 76 -8.40 -7.79 8.38
CA PHE A 76 -7.75 -8.83 9.19
C PHE A 76 -8.47 -10.18 9.08
N GLU A 77 -9.78 -10.18 8.93
CA GLU A 77 -10.56 -11.39 8.67
C GLU A 77 -10.33 -11.90 7.26
N TYR A 78 -10.28 -10.98 6.29
CA TYR A 78 -10.01 -11.30 4.89
C TYR A 78 -8.66 -11.98 4.69
N TYR A 79 -7.60 -11.47 5.31
CA TYR A 79 -6.28 -12.09 5.20
C TYR A 79 -6.12 -13.33 6.09
N GLY A 80 -6.85 -13.42 7.20
CA GLY A 80 -6.79 -14.53 8.15
C GLY A 80 -5.44 -14.68 8.86
N GLU A 81 -5.42 -15.35 10.01
CA GLU A 81 -4.23 -15.45 10.85
C GLU A 81 -3.08 -16.29 10.25
N LYS A 82 -3.37 -17.12 9.23
CA LYS A 82 -2.43 -18.10 8.67
C LYS A 82 -1.63 -17.62 7.47
N ASN A 83 -1.86 -16.40 7.02
CA ASN A 83 -1.39 -15.94 5.71
C ASN A 83 -0.14 -15.05 5.78
N LEU A 84 0.39 -14.75 6.94
CA LEU A 84 1.62 -13.98 7.11
C LEU A 84 2.84 -14.89 7.07
N ARG A 85 3.84 -14.50 6.26
CA ARG A 85 5.16 -15.12 6.27
C ARG A 85 6.16 -14.21 6.98
N GLY A 86 6.99 -14.78 7.86
CA GLY A 86 8.05 -14.07 8.54
C GLY A 86 7.86 -14.00 10.05
N LYS A 87 8.58 -13.07 10.68
CA LYS A 87 8.55 -12.88 12.14
C LYS A 87 7.31 -12.11 12.63
N HIS A 88 6.62 -11.41 11.72
CA HIS A 88 5.43 -10.64 12.05
C HIS A 88 4.19 -11.50 11.94
N THR A 89 3.35 -11.40 12.97
CA THR A 89 2.04 -12.04 13.02
C THR A 89 0.95 -11.02 12.68
N LEU A 90 -0.26 -11.50 12.36
CA LEU A 90 -1.40 -10.61 12.16
C LEU A 90 -1.72 -9.78 13.42
N LYS A 91 -1.40 -10.33 14.60
CA LYS A 91 -1.52 -9.62 15.87
C LYS A 91 -0.57 -8.41 15.95
N ASP A 92 0.65 -8.54 15.41
CA ASP A 92 1.61 -7.43 15.37
C ASP A 92 1.09 -6.33 14.45
N VAL A 93 0.57 -6.68 13.27
CA VAL A 93 -0.04 -5.72 12.33
C VAL A 93 -1.24 -5.01 12.97
N ARG A 94 -2.12 -5.74 13.66
CA ARG A 94 -3.22 -5.13 14.43
C ARG A 94 -2.73 -4.15 15.49
N THR A 95 -1.67 -4.51 16.19
CA THR A 95 -1.06 -3.64 17.20
C THR A 95 -0.49 -2.37 16.57
N ASP A 96 0.14 -2.49 15.41
CA ASP A 96 0.64 -1.33 14.66
C ASP A 96 -0.50 -0.42 14.20
N PHE A 97 -1.61 -0.99 13.72
CA PHE A 97 -2.79 -0.22 13.33
C PHE A 97 -3.36 0.59 14.50
N LEU A 98 -3.51 -0.05 15.67
CA LEU A 98 -4.02 0.62 16.88
C LEU A 98 -3.08 1.71 17.38
N LYS A 99 -1.77 1.59 17.13
CA LYS A 99 -0.76 2.59 17.51
C LYS A 99 -0.50 3.63 16.43
N GLY A 100 -1.09 3.48 15.23
CA GLY A 100 -0.81 4.35 14.10
C GLY A 100 0.60 4.19 13.52
N ASN A 101 1.23 3.04 13.74
CA ASN A 101 2.55 2.73 13.18
C ASN A 101 2.45 2.41 11.68
N SER A 102 3.57 2.51 11.00
CA SER A 102 3.70 2.08 9.61
C SER A 102 4.56 0.82 9.51
N GLY A 103 4.32 0.01 8.48
CA GLY A 103 5.09 -1.20 8.26
C GLY A 103 4.88 -1.82 6.88
N ILE A 104 5.69 -2.84 6.62
CA ILE A 104 5.57 -3.68 5.42
C ILE A 104 5.66 -5.13 5.87
N VAL A 105 4.69 -5.93 5.45
CA VAL A 105 4.66 -7.37 5.73
C VAL A 105 4.44 -8.16 4.43
N ARG A 106 4.94 -9.40 4.41
CA ARG A 106 4.72 -10.31 3.29
C ARG A 106 3.56 -11.23 3.61
N LEU A 107 2.55 -11.19 2.76
CA LEU A 107 1.38 -12.06 2.80
C LEU A 107 1.60 -13.26 1.88
N SER A 108 1.26 -14.46 2.36
CA SER A 108 1.22 -15.67 1.55
C SER A 108 -0.21 -16.20 1.55
N LEU A 109 -0.95 -15.94 0.50
CA LEU A 109 -2.33 -16.39 0.35
C LEU A 109 -2.35 -17.88 -0.04
N LYS A 110 -2.25 -18.77 0.95
CA LYS A 110 -2.13 -20.23 0.75
C LYS A 110 -3.33 -20.89 0.05
N GLU A 111 -4.53 -20.34 0.22
CA GLU A 111 -5.76 -20.99 -0.26
C GLU A 111 -6.05 -20.79 -1.75
N ARG A 112 -5.40 -19.86 -2.42
CA ARG A 112 -5.76 -19.49 -3.81
C ARG A 112 -4.72 -19.80 -4.86
N LYS A 113 -3.65 -20.56 -4.62
CA LYS A 113 -2.48 -20.73 -5.56
C LYS A 113 -1.89 -19.37 -6.01
N LYS A 114 -2.18 -18.29 -5.29
CA LYS A 114 -1.80 -16.93 -5.66
C LYS A 114 -0.39 -16.61 -5.18
N ALA A 115 0.25 -15.75 -5.94
CA ALA A 115 1.58 -15.24 -5.64
C ALA A 115 1.60 -14.57 -4.26
N ASP A 116 2.75 -14.62 -3.58
CA ASP A 116 2.98 -13.84 -2.38
C ASP A 116 2.82 -12.34 -2.70
N HIS A 117 2.28 -11.58 -1.75
CA HIS A 117 2.08 -10.15 -1.86
C HIS A 117 2.84 -9.41 -0.74
N TYR A 118 3.23 -8.19 -1.00
CA TYR A 118 3.60 -7.24 0.04
C TYR A 118 2.38 -6.43 0.44
N LEU A 119 2.16 -6.28 1.74
CA LEU A 119 1.22 -5.33 2.32
C LEU A 119 2.03 -4.23 2.99
N ALA A 120 1.99 -3.04 2.45
CA ALA A 120 2.49 -1.83 3.09
C ALA A 120 1.31 -1.10 3.74
N TYR A 121 1.53 -0.55 4.94
CA TYR A 121 0.51 0.20 5.66
C TYR A 121 1.08 1.40 6.39
N ARG A 122 0.29 2.47 6.47
CA ARG A 122 0.66 3.71 7.16
C ARG A 122 -0.58 4.43 7.69
N SER A 123 -0.46 5.05 8.86
CA SER A 123 -1.49 5.95 9.38
C SER A 123 -1.54 7.24 8.57
N LEU A 124 -2.75 7.71 8.28
CA LEU A 124 -2.99 9.02 7.70
C LEU A 124 -2.89 10.15 8.75
N GLY A 125 -2.81 9.81 10.05
CA GLY A 125 -2.82 10.79 11.13
C GLY A 125 -4.19 11.46 11.35
N TYR A 126 -5.24 10.95 10.72
CA TYR A 126 -6.61 11.46 10.80
C TYR A 126 -7.59 10.32 11.08
N ASN A 127 -8.49 10.50 12.03
CA ASN A 127 -9.61 9.60 12.35
C ASN A 127 -9.22 8.12 12.53
N ASP A 128 -8.01 7.84 13.00
CA ASP A 128 -7.46 6.49 13.12
C ASP A 128 -7.47 5.70 11.80
N TRP A 129 -7.41 6.40 10.67
CA TRP A 129 -7.40 5.79 9.36
C TRP A 129 -6.02 5.33 8.95
N MET A 130 -5.97 4.13 8.39
CA MET A 130 -4.77 3.52 7.84
C MET A 130 -4.92 3.37 6.33
N ILE A 131 -3.93 3.81 5.59
CA ILE A 131 -3.81 3.50 4.16
C ILE A 131 -3.00 2.22 4.02
N CYS A 132 -3.50 1.29 3.23
CA CYS A 132 -2.87 0.01 2.95
C CYS A 132 -2.68 -0.16 1.46
N TYR A 133 -1.55 -0.71 1.07
CA TYR A 133 -1.23 -0.99 -0.31
C TYR A 133 -0.74 -2.42 -0.44
N THR A 134 -1.39 -3.21 -1.30
CA THR A 134 -1.05 -4.61 -1.53
C THR A 134 -0.57 -4.79 -2.95
N VAL A 135 0.62 -5.37 -3.14
CA VAL A 135 1.21 -5.58 -4.46
C VAL A 135 1.80 -6.99 -4.57
N PRO A 136 1.62 -7.69 -5.70
CA PRO A 136 2.29 -8.97 -5.94
C PRO A 136 3.82 -8.82 -5.85
N VAL A 137 4.48 -9.75 -5.15
CA VAL A 137 5.94 -9.73 -5.00
C VAL A 137 6.63 -9.68 -6.36
N LYS A 138 6.12 -10.41 -7.35
CA LYS A 138 6.66 -10.40 -8.72
C LYS A 138 6.61 -9.02 -9.35
N SER A 139 5.49 -8.30 -9.25
CA SER A 139 5.34 -6.95 -9.82
C SER A 139 6.25 -5.96 -9.12
N ALA A 140 6.38 -6.05 -7.79
CA ALA A 140 7.32 -5.24 -7.05
C ALA A 140 8.78 -5.51 -7.43
N GLN A 141 9.14 -6.77 -7.71
CA GLN A 141 10.48 -7.14 -8.16
C GLN A 141 10.77 -6.69 -9.58
N GLN A 142 9.82 -6.81 -10.50
CA GLN A 142 9.98 -6.36 -11.90
C GLN A 142 10.33 -4.88 -12.01
N ALA A 143 9.88 -4.05 -11.07
CA ALA A 143 10.27 -2.65 -11.01
C ALA A 143 11.78 -2.43 -10.79
N TYR A 144 12.50 -3.45 -10.31
CA TYR A 144 13.95 -3.42 -10.07
C TYR A 144 14.76 -4.28 -11.05
N ASP A 145 14.11 -5.10 -11.89
CA ASP A 145 14.80 -6.07 -12.77
C ASP A 145 15.68 -5.41 -13.83
N PHE A 146 15.52 -4.12 -14.13
CA PHE A 146 16.39 -3.39 -15.04
C PHE A 146 17.72 -2.93 -14.38
N ILE A 147 17.78 -2.84 -13.04
CA ILE A 147 18.96 -2.37 -12.31
C ILE A 147 20.18 -3.28 -12.54
N PRO A 148 20.07 -4.63 -12.44
CA PRO A 148 21.19 -5.53 -12.67
C PRO A 148 21.83 -5.40 -14.05
N GLY A 149 21.05 -5.06 -15.07
CA GLY A 149 21.53 -4.85 -16.43
C GLY A 149 22.48 -3.65 -16.53
N TYR A 150 22.17 -2.56 -15.88
CA TYR A 150 23.03 -1.37 -15.85
C TYR A 150 24.30 -1.57 -15.01
N GLU A 151 24.20 -2.32 -13.90
CA GLU A 151 25.38 -2.67 -13.09
C GLU A 151 26.39 -3.48 -13.89
N LEU A 152 25.95 -4.46 -14.68
CA LEU A 152 26.82 -5.25 -15.56
C LEU A 152 27.50 -4.40 -16.64
N ILE A 153 26.76 -3.48 -17.27
CA ILE A 153 27.30 -2.57 -18.27
C ILE A 153 28.34 -1.65 -17.63
N PHE A 154 28.01 -1.07 -16.48
CA PHE A 154 28.92 -0.16 -15.76
C PHE A 154 30.19 -0.88 -15.33
N MET A 155 30.09 -2.10 -14.79
CA MET A 155 31.23 -2.92 -14.39
C MET A 155 32.10 -3.31 -15.60
N GLY A 156 31.48 -3.64 -16.75
CA GLY A 156 32.16 -3.89 -18.00
C GLY A 156 32.96 -2.69 -18.50
N CYS A 157 32.36 -1.50 -18.54
CA CYS A 157 33.02 -0.26 -18.90
C CYS A 157 34.20 0.08 -17.96
N PHE A 158 33.99 -0.13 -16.65
CA PHE A 158 35.05 0.10 -15.66
C PHE A 158 36.23 -0.85 -15.87
N CYS A 159 36.01 -2.13 -16.10
CA CYS A 159 37.08 -3.09 -16.41
C CYS A 159 37.83 -2.72 -17.67
N ILE A 160 37.17 -2.31 -18.75
CA ILE A 160 37.81 -1.86 -19.98
C ILE A 160 38.69 -0.64 -19.71
N MET A 161 38.19 0.35 -18.96
CA MET A 161 38.94 1.53 -18.60
C MET A 161 40.23 1.17 -17.83
N VAL A 162 40.15 0.26 -16.87
CA VAL A 162 41.31 -0.19 -16.08
C VAL A 162 42.32 -0.91 -16.97
N LEU A 163 41.88 -1.76 -17.90
CA LEU A 163 42.75 -2.46 -18.85
C LEU A 163 43.51 -1.46 -19.76
N VAL A 164 42.83 -0.44 -20.27
CA VAL A 164 43.43 0.60 -21.10
C VAL A 164 44.47 1.38 -20.31
N LEU A 165 44.20 1.72 -19.04
CA LEU A 165 45.11 2.40 -18.16
C LEU A 165 46.36 1.55 -17.87
N LEU A 166 46.19 0.26 -17.59
CA LEU A 166 47.31 -0.67 -17.37
C LEU A 166 48.19 -0.80 -18.63
N PHE A 167 47.55 -0.90 -19.81
CA PHE A 167 48.28 -0.96 -21.08
C PHE A 167 49.14 0.33 -21.29
N TYR A 168 48.55 1.48 -20.98
CA TYR A 168 49.28 2.77 -21.11
C TYR A 168 50.44 2.90 -20.13
N ILE A 169 50.38 2.30 -18.94
CA ILE A 169 51.46 2.33 -17.96
C ILE A 169 52.60 1.38 -18.31
N VAL A 170 52.29 0.27 -19.01
CA VAL A 170 53.29 -0.77 -19.35
C VAL A 170 53.95 -0.51 -20.71
N ALA A 171 53.31 0.24 -21.60
CA ALA A 171 53.85 0.62 -22.92
C ALA A 171 54.78 1.84 -22.80
#